data_3534509b1e0803217760839630472757
#
_entry.id   3534509b1e0803217760839630472757
#
_cell.length_a   1.000
_cell.length_b   1.000
_cell.length_c   1.000
_cell.angle_alpha   90.00
_cell.angle_beta   90.00
_cell.angle_gamma   90.00
#
_symmetry.space_group_name_H-M   'P 1'
#
loop_
_entity.id
_entity.type
_entity.pdbx_description
1 polymer ?
#
loop_
_entity_poly.entity_id
_entity_poly.type
_entity_poly.pdbx_seq_one_letter_code
_entity_poly.pdbx_strand_id
1 'polypeptide(L)'
;MKTLRLIALFVAVGAASAVLAADPTGTWTWATHSPNGDIATTLKLEAKEGKLTGAYSNQFGDTAISNASQQDDVIAFDVVRDLGGSKYVVKYHGKLEGDTITGTIEAPGRDGGEALKLEWSAKRKPGEKAEEAKPKT
;
A
#
# COMPACT_ATOMS: atom_id res chain seq x y z
N MET A 1 -11.04 -31.62 -59.91
CA MET A 1 -10.57 -31.98 -58.55
C MET A 1 -10.60 -30.76 -57.65
N LYS A 2 -11.50 -30.76 -56.74
CA LYS A 2 -11.59 -29.65 -55.79
C LYS A 2 -10.69 -29.95 -54.61
N THR A 3 -9.62 -29.20 -54.47
CA THR A 3 -8.77 -29.28 -53.30
C THR A 3 -9.48 -28.55 -52.17
N LEU A 4 -9.87 -29.30 -51.17
CA LEU A 4 -10.43 -28.75 -49.97
C LEU A 4 -9.29 -28.08 -49.18
N ARG A 5 -9.27 -26.77 -49.18
CA ARG A 5 -8.35 -26.02 -48.33
C ARG A 5 -8.96 -26.00 -46.94
N LEU A 6 -8.42 -26.84 -46.09
CA LEU A 6 -8.72 -26.76 -44.68
C LEU A 6 -8.05 -25.50 -44.16
N ILE A 7 -8.84 -24.45 -43.93
CA ILE A 7 -8.36 -23.30 -43.21
C ILE A 7 -8.43 -23.70 -41.74
N ALA A 8 -7.29 -24.06 -41.19
CA ALA A 8 -7.18 -24.23 -39.77
C ALA A 8 -7.26 -22.82 -39.15
N LEU A 9 -8.43 -22.53 -38.61
CA LEU A 9 -8.61 -21.34 -37.82
C LEU A 9 -7.85 -21.56 -36.51
N PHE A 10 -6.66 -21.03 -36.45
CA PHE A 10 -5.90 -20.98 -35.20
C PHE A 10 -6.57 -19.92 -34.34
N VAL A 11 -7.48 -20.33 -33.49
CA VAL A 11 -7.94 -19.49 -32.40
C VAL A 11 -6.80 -19.45 -31.40
N ALA A 12 -5.96 -18.45 -31.53
CA ALA A 12 -5.04 -18.12 -30.47
C ALA A 12 -5.88 -17.62 -29.29
N VAL A 13 -6.22 -18.53 -28.41
CA VAL A 13 -6.72 -18.15 -27.09
C VAL A 13 -5.54 -17.55 -26.39
N GLY A 14 -5.38 -16.24 -26.58
CA GLY A 14 -4.49 -15.47 -25.76
C GLY A 14 -5.04 -15.58 -24.33
N ALA A 15 -4.41 -16.43 -23.54
CA ALA A 15 -4.61 -16.37 -22.11
C ALA A 15 -4.15 -15.00 -21.68
N ALA A 16 -5.08 -14.06 -21.57
CA ALA A 16 -4.82 -12.85 -20.85
C ALA A 16 -4.57 -13.29 -19.41
N SER A 17 -3.31 -13.48 -19.06
CA SER A 17 -2.93 -13.54 -17.67
C SER A 17 -3.30 -12.19 -17.11
N ALA A 18 -4.47 -12.13 -16.49
CA ALA A 18 -4.80 -10.99 -15.66
C ALA A 18 -3.74 -10.96 -14.59
N VAL A 19 -2.80 -10.04 -14.73
CA VAL A 19 -1.88 -9.71 -13.66
C VAL A 19 -2.77 -9.08 -12.60
N LEU A 20 -3.20 -9.89 -11.64
CA LEU A 20 -3.90 -9.38 -10.49
C LEU A 20 -2.95 -8.42 -9.79
N ALA A 21 -3.38 -7.18 -9.65
CA ALA A 21 -2.66 -6.24 -8.82
C ALA A 21 -2.40 -6.89 -7.47
N ALA A 22 -1.20 -6.73 -6.93
CA ALA A 22 -0.87 -7.27 -5.64
C ALA A 22 -1.86 -6.75 -4.59
N ASP A 23 -2.29 -7.62 -3.69
CA ASP A 23 -3.27 -7.26 -2.67
C ASP A 23 -2.54 -6.68 -1.46
N PRO A 24 -2.73 -5.39 -1.16
CA PRO A 24 -2.08 -4.76 -0.02
C PRO A 24 -2.77 -5.04 1.31
N THR A 25 -3.87 -5.76 1.30
CA THR A 25 -4.61 -6.04 2.54
C THR A 25 -3.76 -6.75 3.57
N GLY A 26 -3.80 -6.28 4.80
CA GLY A 26 -3.06 -6.84 5.90
C GLY A 26 -2.56 -5.79 6.87
N THR A 27 -1.77 -6.22 7.83
CA THR A 27 -1.14 -5.34 8.79
C THR A 27 0.33 -5.18 8.44
N TRP A 28 0.74 -3.94 8.25
CA TRP A 28 2.09 -3.58 7.88
C TRP A 28 2.77 -2.87 9.05
N THR A 29 4.03 -3.17 9.29
CA THR A 29 4.77 -2.59 10.38
C THR A 29 6.13 -2.07 9.92
N TRP A 30 6.55 -0.98 10.54
CA TRP A 30 7.90 -0.44 10.37
C TRP A 30 8.29 0.37 11.59
N ALA A 31 9.57 0.68 11.68
CA ALA A 31 10.09 1.54 12.72
C ALA A 31 10.71 2.79 12.09
N THR A 32 10.43 3.92 12.67
CA THR A 32 11.03 5.19 12.29
C THR A 32 12.05 5.59 13.35
N HIS A 33 13.28 5.84 12.91
CA HIS A 33 14.32 6.29 13.82
C HIS A 33 14.14 7.76 14.16
N SER A 34 14.13 8.05 15.44
CA SER A 34 14.06 9.42 15.91
C SER A 34 15.14 9.67 16.98
N PRO A 35 15.49 10.93 17.26
CA PRO A 35 16.46 11.23 18.32
C PRO A 35 16.05 10.72 19.69
N ASN A 36 14.78 10.52 19.91
CA ASN A 36 14.23 10.05 21.18
C ASN A 36 13.95 8.54 21.20
N GLY A 37 14.45 7.81 20.21
CA GLY A 37 14.23 6.38 20.07
C GLY A 37 13.41 6.01 18.84
N ASP A 38 13.23 4.74 18.63
CA ASP A 38 12.48 4.24 17.48
C ASP A 38 10.99 4.32 17.74
N ILE A 39 10.26 4.74 16.72
CA ILE A 39 8.80 4.80 16.74
C ILE A 39 8.27 3.65 15.90
N ALA A 40 7.67 2.67 16.55
CA ALA A 40 7.04 1.57 15.87
C ALA A 40 5.68 2.03 15.33
N THR A 41 5.44 1.77 14.07
CA THR A 41 4.20 2.16 13.40
C THR A 41 3.54 0.94 12.79
N THR A 42 2.23 0.88 12.90
CA THR A 42 1.40 -0.17 12.34
C THR A 42 0.40 0.45 11.38
N LEU A 43 0.27 -0.13 10.22
CA LEU A 43 -0.69 0.30 9.22
C LEU A 43 -1.55 -0.89 8.83
N LYS A 44 -2.84 -0.79 9.05
CA LYS A 44 -3.80 -1.77 8.56
C LYS A 44 -4.34 -1.29 7.23
N LEU A 45 -4.18 -2.10 6.22
CA LEU A 45 -4.71 -1.82 4.88
C LEU A 45 -5.79 -2.82 4.52
N GLU A 46 -6.80 -2.33 3.85
CA GLU A 46 -7.87 -3.15 3.29
C GLU A 46 -8.19 -2.66 1.89
N ALA A 47 -8.02 -3.55 0.92
CA ALA A 47 -8.42 -3.31 -0.46
C ALA A 47 -9.72 -4.06 -0.72
N LYS A 48 -10.77 -3.32 -1.07
CA LYS A 48 -12.08 -3.89 -1.31
C LYS A 48 -12.78 -3.11 -2.41
N GLU A 49 -13.23 -3.83 -3.43
CA GLU A 49 -13.98 -3.25 -4.55
C GLU A 49 -13.28 -2.06 -5.20
N GLY A 50 -11.97 -2.17 -5.38
CA GLY A 50 -11.17 -1.12 -6.00
C GLY A 50 -10.86 0.06 -5.08
N LYS A 51 -11.28 0.00 -3.82
CA LYS A 51 -11.01 1.04 -2.84
C LYS A 51 -9.98 0.57 -1.83
N LEU A 52 -9.05 1.45 -1.51
CA LEU A 52 -8.06 1.22 -0.49
C LEU A 52 -8.41 2.06 0.74
N THR A 53 -8.54 1.38 1.88
CA THR A 53 -8.78 2.03 3.16
C THR A 53 -7.78 1.50 4.18
N GLY A 54 -7.65 2.18 5.30
CA GLY A 54 -6.79 1.71 6.35
C GLY A 54 -6.68 2.65 7.53
N ALA A 55 -5.95 2.19 8.53
CA ALA A 55 -5.69 2.95 9.74
C ALA A 55 -4.21 2.90 10.09
N TYR A 56 -3.67 4.06 10.38
CA TYR A 56 -2.29 4.28 10.80
C TYR A 56 -2.26 4.41 12.31
N SER A 57 -1.38 3.67 12.97
CA SER A 57 -1.33 3.58 14.43
C SER A 57 0.10 3.62 14.92
N ASN A 58 0.36 4.43 15.91
CA ASN A 58 1.63 4.45 16.61
C ASN A 58 1.43 4.90 18.07
N GLN A 59 2.53 5.09 18.78
CA GLN A 59 2.48 5.53 20.18
C GLN A 59 1.79 6.88 20.41
N PHE A 60 1.62 7.67 19.35
CA PHE A 60 0.97 8.98 19.44
C PHE A 60 -0.52 8.94 19.13
N GLY A 61 -1.05 7.80 18.74
CA GLY A 61 -2.46 7.63 18.46
C GLY A 61 -2.74 6.97 17.11
N ASP A 62 -4.01 6.87 16.81
CA ASP A 62 -4.53 6.23 15.62
C ASP A 62 -5.12 7.27 14.67
N THR A 63 -4.91 7.09 13.40
CA THR A 63 -5.44 7.98 12.37
C THR A 63 -5.85 7.17 11.15
N ALA A 64 -7.06 7.40 10.66
CA ALA A 64 -7.47 6.81 9.40
C ALA A 64 -6.66 7.44 8.26
N ILE A 65 -6.24 6.62 7.30
CA ILE A 65 -5.59 7.15 6.10
C ILE A 65 -6.64 7.78 5.19
N SER A 66 -6.21 8.73 4.38
CA SER A 66 -7.08 9.42 3.44
C SER A 66 -6.45 9.42 2.05
N ASN A 67 -7.27 9.70 1.03
CA ASN A 67 -6.82 9.71 -0.37
C ASN A 67 -6.01 8.47 -0.76
N ALA A 68 -6.37 7.34 -0.20
CA ALA A 68 -5.66 6.10 -0.47
C ALA A 68 -6.03 5.57 -1.86
N SER A 69 -5.03 5.15 -2.59
CA SER A 69 -5.22 4.58 -3.92
C SER A 69 -4.18 3.51 -4.20
N GLN A 70 -4.56 2.60 -5.06
CA GLN A 70 -3.65 1.59 -5.57
C GLN A 70 -3.72 1.62 -7.09
N GLN A 71 -2.56 1.65 -7.72
CA GLN A 71 -2.43 1.54 -9.16
C GLN A 71 -1.34 0.51 -9.44
N ASP A 72 -1.76 -0.66 -9.94
CA ASP A 72 -0.88 -1.83 -10.09
C ASP A 72 -0.23 -2.21 -8.75
N ASP A 73 1.09 -2.13 -8.65
CA ASP A 73 1.82 -2.45 -7.43
C ASP A 73 2.13 -1.22 -6.57
N VAL A 74 1.67 -0.05 -7.01
CA VAL A 74 1.97 1.20 -6.30
C VAL A 74 0.78 1.61 -5.45
N ILE A 75 1.05 1.81 -4.17
CA ILE A 75 0.06 2.34 -3.25
C ILE A 75 0.45 3.76 -2.84
N ALA A 76 -0.55 4.57 -2.62
CA ALA A 76 -0.37 5.94 -2.17
C ALA A 76 -1.48 6.28 -1.18
N PHE A 77 -1.13 6.97 -0.13
CA PHE A 77 -2.11 7.43 0.85
C PHE A 77 -1.56 8.63 1.61
N ASP A 78 -2.47 9.36 2.21
CA ASP A 78 -2.16 10.51 3.05
C ASP A 78 -2.48 10.18 4.50
N VAL A 79 -1.64 10.65 5.40
CA VAL A 79 -1.89 10.65 6.85
C VAL A 79 -1.97 12.10 7.30
N VAL A 80 -3.13 12.50 7.79
CA VAL A 80 -3.33 13.84 8.32
C VAL A 80 -3.02 13.81 9.81
N ARG A 81 -2.08 14.61 10.25
CA ARG A 81 -1.68 14.70 11.65
C ARG A 81 -2.00 16.08 12.20
N ASP A 82 -2.54 16.09 13.38
CA ASP A 82 -2.80 17.32 14.11
C ASP A 82 -1.77 17.45 15.23
N LEU A 83 -0.92 18.44 15.12
CA LEU A 83 0.14 18.72 16.09
C LEU A 83 -0.01 20.16 16.59
N GLY A 84 -0.54 20.30 17.80
CA GLY A 84 -0.67 21.61 18.43
C GLY A 84 -1.61 22.58 17.70
N GLY A 85 -2.70 22.07 17.13
CA GLY A 85 -3.66 22.89 16.39
C GLY A 85 -3.34 23.10 14.92
N SER A 86 -2.21 22.62 14.45
CA SER A 86 -1.84 22.67 13.05
C SER A 86 -1.96 21.29 12.41
N LYS A 87 -2.59 21.23 11.26
CA LYS A 87 -2.74 19.98 10.51
C LYS A 87 -1.62 19.84 9.49
N TYR A 88 -1.00 18.66 9.49
CA TYR A 88 0.03 18.31 8.53
C TYR A 88 -0.43 17.11 7.74
N VAL A 89 -0.24 17.16 6.44
CA VAL A 89 -0.51 16.04 5.55
C VAL A 89 0.82 15.39 5.19
N VAL A 90 0.98 14.14 5.58
CA VAL A 90 2.15 13.35 5.23
C VAL A 90 1.75 12.38 4.13
N LYS A 91 2.45 12.42 3.02
CA LYS A 91 2.14 11.59 1.85
C LYS A 91 3.04 10.37 1.82
N TYR A 92 2.44 9.22 1.65
CA TYR A 92 3.14 7.95 1.54
C TYR A 92 2.97 7.40 0.14
N HIS A 93 4.08 7.00 -0.46
CA HIS A 93 4.09 6.29 -1.73
C HIS A 93 4.94 5.06 -1.56
N GLY A 94 4.47 3.94 -2.05
CA GLY A 94 5.22 2.72 -1.95
C GLY A 94 4.88 1.72 -3.02
N LYS A 95 5.86 0.89 -3.35
CA LYS A 95 5.69 -0.23 -4.25
C LYS A 95 5.56 -1.50 -3.45
N LEU A 96 4.52 -2.24 -3.73
CA LEU A 96 4.23 -3.51 -3.07
C LEU A 96 4.99 -4.63 -3.78
N GLU A 97 5.85 -5.31 -3.04
CA GLU A 97 6.61 -6.47 -3.53
C GLU A 97 6.45 -7.61 -2.54
N GLY A 98 5.50 -8.52 -2.81
CA GLY A 98 5.19 -9.61 -1.89
C GLY A 98 4.70 -9.08 -0.55
N ASP A 99 5.43 -9.35 0.50
CA ASP A 99 5.10 -8.91 1.86
C ASP A 99 5.90 -7.69 2.30
N THR A 100 6.42 -6.93 1.34
CA THR A 100 7.18 -5.71 1.61
C THR A 100 6.64 -4.54 0.80
N ILE A 101 6.56 -3.38 1.42
CA ILE A 101 6.30 -2.13 0.72
C ILE A 101 7.55 -1.27 0.87
N THR A 102 8.04 -0.77 -0.25
CA THR A 102 9.21 0.12 -0.27
C THR A 102 8.86 1.39 -1.02
N GLY A 103 9.21 2.52 -0.46
CA GLY A 103 8.89 3.78 -1.11
C GLY A 103 9.40 5.00 -0.39
N THR A 104 8.63 6.07 -0.49
CA THR A 104 9.01 7.36 0.07
C THR A 104 7.88 7.96 0.89
N ILE A 105 8.27 8.73 1.89
CA ILE A 105 7.39 9.55 2.70
C ILE A 105 7.71 11.00 2.37
N GLU A 106 6.70 11.78 2.08
CA GLU A 106 6.85 13.21 1.85
C GLU A 106 6.12 13.97 2.94
N ALA A 107 6.89 14.65 3.77
CA ALA A 107 6.35 15.45 4.88
C ALA A 107 6.54 16.93 4.60
N PRO A 108 5.61 17.81 5.01
CA PRO A 108 5.80 19.23 4.84
C PRO A 108 6.98 19.72 5.68
N GLY A 109 7.74 20.65 5.14
CA GLY A 109 8.85 21.27 5.85
C GLY A 109 8.36 22.15 6.99
N ARG A 110 9.22 22.37 7.95
CA ARG A 110 8.92 23.30 9.06
C ARG A 110 8.94 24.73 8.56
N ASP A 111 8.01 25.54 9.05
CA ASP A 111 7.95 26.99 8.80
C ASP A 111 7.90 27.36 7.31
N GLY A 112 7.19 26.55 6.51
CA GLY A 112 7.08 26.81 5.07
C GLY A 112 8.32 26.44 4.27
N GLY A 113 9.26 25.71 4.88
CA GLY A 113 10.45 25.21 4.19
C GLY A 113 10.16 24.07 3.22
N GLU A 114 11.21 23.56 2.60
CA GLU A 114 11.10 22.45 1.66
C GLU A 114 10.53 21.18 2.31
N ALA A 115 9.71 20.45 1.55
CA ALA A 115 9.21 19.18 2.00
C ALA A 115 10.36 18.18 2.21
N LEU A 116 10.24 17.42 3.29
CA LEU A 116 11.19 16.36 3.58
C LEU A 116 10.77 15.09 2.85
N LYS A 117 11.69 14.49 2.13
CA LYS A 117 11.50 13.18 1.53
C LYS A 117 12.34 12.16 2.29
N LEU A 118 11.67 11.14 2.78
CA LEU A 118 12.31 10.06 3.51
C LEU A 118 12.00 8.75 2.83
N GLU A 119 12.96 7.83 2.85
CA GLU A 119 12.71 6.48 2.42
C GLU A 119 12.00 5.72 3.54
N TRP A 120 11.10 4.81 3.15
CA TRP A 120 10.44 3.95 4.11
C TRP A 120 10.25 2.56 3.55
N SER A 121 10.15 1.62 4.44
CA SER A 121 9.91 0.24 4.12
C SER A 121 9.04 -0.37 5.19
N ALA A 122 8.01 -1.06 4.78
CA ALA A 122 7.10 -1.75 5.69
C ALA A 122 7.06 -3.23 5.35
N LYS A 123 6.86 -4.03 6.37
CA LYS A 123 6.70 -5.47 6.21
C LYS A 123 5.34 -5.91 6.66
N ARG A 124 4.72 -6.80 5.90
CA ARG A 124 3.46 -7.40 6.27
C ARG A 124 3.68 -8.36 7.45
N LYS A 125 2.82 -8.26 8.42
CA LYS A 125 2.87 -9.16 9.56
C LYS A 125 2.59 -10.58 9.10
N PRO A 126 3.44 -11.56 9.48
CA PRO A 126 3.24 -12.94 9.06
C PRO A 126 1.87 -13.48 9.45
N GLY A 127 1.24 -14.21 8.52
CA GLY A 127 -0.05 -14.83 8.77
C GLY A 127 -1.27 -13.95 8.52
N GLU A 128 -1.09 -12.68 8.18
CA GLU A 128 -2.20 -11.77 7.89
C GLU A 128 -2.32 -11.47 6.40
N LYS A 129 -2.72 -12.47 5.64
CA LYS A 129 -3.17 -12.25 4.28
C LYS A 129 -4.65 -11.95 4.26
N ALA A 130 -5.10 -11.26 3.22
CA ALA A 130 -6.51 -10.90 3.04
C ALA A 130 -7.48 -12.06 3.21
N GLU A 131 -7.02 -13.26 2.93
CA GLU A 131 -7.83 -14.48 2.95
C GLU A 131 -7.87 -15.15 4.32
N GLU A 132 -7.08 -14.69 5.25
CA GLU A 132 -6.92 -15.34 6.55
C GLU A 132 -7.56 -14.57 7.69
N ALA A 133 -8.74 -14.05 7.47
CA ALA A 133 -9.59 -13.68 8.60
C ALA A 133 -10.08 -14.95 9.29
N LYS A 134 -9.14 -15.79 9.73
CA LYS A 134 -9.52 -16.95 10.52
C LYS A 134 -9.91 -16.51 11.89
N PRO A 135 -11.14 -16.84 12.32
CA PRO A 135 -11.47 -16.67 13.73
C PRO A 135 -10.49 -17.54 14.51
N LYS A 136 -9.79 -16.92 15.41
CA LYS A 136 -9.01 -17.68 16.36
C LYS A 136 -9.97 -18.44 17.26
N THR A 137 -9.94 -19.72 17.13
CA THR A 137 -10.54 -20.59 18.13
C THR A 137 -9.69 -20.61 19.38
#